data_757127ffc994f08b0fa806a8a89baa96
#
_entry.id   757127ffc994f08b0fa806a8a89baa96
#
_cell.length_a   1.000
_cell.length_b   1.000
_cell.length_c   1.000
_cell.angle_alpha   90.00
_cell.angle_beta   90.00
_cell.angle_gamma   90.00
#
_symmetry.space_group_name_H-M   'P 1'
#
loop_
_entity.id
_entity.type
_entity.pdbx_description
1 polymer ?
#
loop_
_entity_poly.entity_id
_entity_poly.type
_entity_poly.pdbx_seq_one_letter_code
_entity_poly.pdbx_strand_id
1 'polypeptide(L)'
;EFFPEEGKYHLDGHRNCGVCLTPAETAALGGVCPVCGKKLTIGVEHRVEALADRPAGFRPEGAKPFESLAPLPEVIAASTGVSAAGKNTQALYEQMLHALGPEFSILREVPVEDIAHTAGPCVAEGIRRLRAGQVERRAGFDGEYGVISLLTPGEIARFSGQISLFGLDLPVRKSKPRRELQRVLAPEAAPAAPQPEALHPPQLE
;
A
#
# COMPACT_ATOMS: atom_id res chain seq x y z
N GLU A 1 11.72 -2.11 5.26
CA GLU A 1 10.87 -0.94 5.58
C GLU A 1 9.40 -1.31 5.52
N PHE A 2 8.53 -0.47 6.06
CA PHE A 2 7.08 -0.56 5.84
C PHE A 2 6.72 0.16 4.54
N PHE A 3 5.54 -0.13 3.99
CA PHE A 3 5.03 0.53 2.81
C PHE A 3 4.70 2.00 3.11
N PRO A 4 5.42 2.98 2.54
CA PRO A 4 5.18 4.39 2.83
C PRO A 4 3.78 4.86 2.38
N GLU A 5 3.19 4.17 1.41
CA GLU A 5 1.84 4.44 0.91
C GLU A 5 0.75 4.25 1.96
N GLU A 6 1.00 3.49 3.03
CA GLU A 6 0.05 3.33 4.15
C GLU A 6 -0.11 4.61 4.98
N GLY A 7 0.87 5.52 4.91
CA GLY A 7 0.85 6.80 5.61
C GLY A 7 -0.35 7.66 5.21
N LYS A 8 -1.10 8.16 6.20
CA LYS A 8 -2.33 8.96 5.98
C LYS A 8 -2.12 10.34 5.33
N TYR A 9 -0.88 10.72 5.08
CA TYR A 9 -0.48 11.93 4.37
C TYR A 9 0.60 11.60 3.34
N HIS A 10 0.53 10.44 2.70
CA HIS A 10 1.51 10.03 1.70
C HIS A 10 1.38 10.87 0.44
N LEU A 11 0.22 10.88 -0.19
CA LEU A 11 -0.09 11.69 -1.38
C LEU A 11 -0.85 12.97 -1.02
N ASP A 12 -0.91 13.86 -2.00
CA ASP A 12 -1.71 15.08 -1.93
C ASP A 12 -3.20 14.76 -2.06
N GLY A 13 -4.08 15.60 -1.49
CA GLY A 13 -5.49 15.35 -1.71
C GLY A 13 -6.45 16.23 -0.94
N HIS A 14 -7.73 15.92 -1.14
CA HIS A 14 -8.85 16.52 -0.40
C HIS A 14 -9.89 15.43 -0.08
N ARG A 15 -9.80 14.87 1.13
CA ARG A 15 -10.60 13.70 1.55
C ARG A 15 -12.10 13.92 1.42
N ASN A 16 -12.61 15.11 1.76
CA ASN A 16 -14.03 15.41 1.69
C ASN A 16 -14.60 15.34 0.26
N CYS A 17 -13.75 15.52 -0.75
CA CYS A 17 -14.11 15.42 -2.16
C CYS A 17 -13.64 14.09 -2.79
N GLY A 18 -12.94 13.23 -2.03
CA GLY A 18 -12.39 11.98 -2.56
C GLY A 18 -11.25 12.16 -3.56
N VAL A 19 -10.58 13.31 -3.51
CA VAL A 19 -9.48 13.65 -4.44
C VAL A 19 -8.16 13.21 -3.83
N CYS A 20 -7.43 12.34 -4.55
CA CYS A 20 -6.09 11.87 -4.22
C CYS A 20 -5.23 12.04 -5.48
N LEU A 21 -4.14 12.77 -5.37
CA LEU A 21 -3.31 13.22 -6.49
C LEU A 21 -1.82 12.99 -6.22
N THR A 22 -1.09 12.70 -7.28
CA THR A 22 0.38 12.75 -7.26
C THR A 22 0.85 14.21 -7.20
N PRO A 23 2.10 14.47 -6.81
CA PRO A 23 2.68 15.80 -6.82
C PRO A 23 2.58 16.51 -8.18
N ALA A 24 2.84 15.78 -9.27
CA ALA A 24 2.73 16.31 -10.64
C ALA A 24 1.30 16.72 -11.00
N GLU A 25 0.30 15.91 -10.66
CA GLU A 25 -1.12 16.24 -10.86
C GLU A 25 -1.52 17.46 -10.02
N THR A 26 -1.04 17.55 -8.79
CA THR A 26 -1.27 18.71 -7.90
C THR A 26 -0.68 19.99 -8.49
N ALA A 27 0.54 19.93 -9.02
CA ALA A 27 1.17 21.06 -9.69
C ALA A 27 0.40 21.52 -10.92
N ALA A 28 -0.08 20.58 -11.75
CA ALA A 28 -0.90 20.88 -12.93
C ALA A 28 -2.23 21.57 -12.59
N LEU A 29 -2.77 21.30 -11.40
CA LEU A 29 -4.01 21.92 -10.88
C LEU A 29 -3.77 23.16 -10.02
N GLY A 30 -2.52 23.65 -9.94
CA GLY A 30 -2.18 24.83 -9.13
C GLY A 30 -2.43 24.66 -7.64
N GLY A 31 -2.39 23.43 -7.11
CA GLY A 31 -2.55 23.11 -5.70
C GLY A 31 -3.99 23.23 -5.17
N VAL A 32 -4.99 23.25 -6.05
CA VAL A 32 -6.39 23.37 -5.68
C VAL A 32 -7.21 22.13 -6.05
N CYS A 33 -8.19 21.81 -5.23
CA CYS A 33 -9.09 20.68 -5.46
C CYS A 33 -9.97 20.95 -6.69
N PRO A 34 -9.97 20.07 -7.70
CA PRO A 34 -10.77 20.27 -8.93
C PRO A 34 -12.28 20.16 -8.71
N VAL A 35 -12.72 19.66 -7.54
CA VAL A 35 -14.13 19.50 -7.22
C VAL A 35 -14.69 20.72 -6.50
N CYS A 36 -13.96 21.29 -5.56
CA CYS A 36 -14.49 22.37 -4.71
C CYS A 36 -13.64 23.66 -4.70
N GLY A 37 -12.51 23.70 -5.42
CA GLY A 37 -11.62 24.86 -5.51
C GLY A 37 -10.83 25.21 -4.22
N LYS A 38 -10.95 24.41 -3.15
CA LYS A 38 -10.16 24.62 -1.93
C LYS A 38 -8.73 24.12 -2.11
N LYS A 39 -7.81 24.63 -1.31
CA LYS A 39 -6.43 24.14 -1.30
C LYS A 39 -6.39 22.65 -0.97
N LEU A 40 -5.52 21.92 -1.65
CA LEU A 40 -5.22 20.53 -1.37
C LEU A 40 -4.35 20.42 -0.11
N THR A 41 -4.54 19.34 0.65
CA THR A 41 -3.58 18.92 1.68
C THR A 41 -2.40 18.31 0.98
N ILE A 42 -1.19 18.84 1.22
CA ILE A 42 0.04 18.39 0.63
C ILE A 42 0.60 17.19 1.39
N GLY A 43 0.92 16.12 0.69
CA GLY A 43 1.49 14.89 1.22
C GLY A 43 3.02 14.90 1.30
N VAL A 44 3.57 13.86 1.91
CA VAL A 44 5.03 13.70 2.08
C VAL A 44 5.71 13.50 0.73
N GLU A 45 5.11 12.74 -0.17
CA GLU A 45 5.64 12.44 -1.50
C GLU A 45 5.89 13.71 -2.32
N HIS A 46 5.07 14.74 -2.15
CA HIS A 46 5.26 16.05 -2.77
C HIS A 46 6.62 16.67 -2.40
N ARG A 47 7.01 16.56 -1.13
CA ARG A 47 8.31 17.06 -0.69
C ARG A 47 9.46 16.18 -1.16
N VAL A 48 9.26 14.85 -1.19
CA VAL A 48 10.25 13.91 -1.73
C VAL A 48 10.52 14.23 -3.20
N GLU A 49 9.48 14.39 -4.01
CA GLU A 49 9.62 14.74 -5.43
C GLU A 49 10.26 16.11 -5.65
N ALA A 50 9.88 17.11 -4.85
CA ALA A 50 10.48 18.45 -4.92
C ALA A 50 11.99 18.48 -4.56
N LEU A 51 12.49 17.49 -3.82
CA LEU A 51 13.89 17.36 -3.44
C LEU A 51 14.65 16.37 -4.33
N ALA A 52 13.95 15.58 -5.12
CA ALA A 52 14.57 14.57 -5.98
C ALA A 52 15.42 15.23 -7.09
N ASP A 53 16.69 14.83 -7.18
CA ASP A 53 17.63 15.25 -8.21
C ASP A 53 17.85 14.15 -9.27
N ARG A 54 17.15 13.03 -9.16
CA ARG A 54 17.29 11.83 -9.99
C ARG A 54 15.94 11.24 -10.35
N PRO A 55 15.85 10.49 -11.46
CA PRO A 55 14.59 9.87 -11.85
C PRO A 55 14.15 8.81 -10.84
N ALA A 56 12.84 8.61 -10.76
CA ALA A 56 12.24 7.55 -9.94
C ALA A 56 12.87 6.19 -10.25
N GLY A 57 13.14 5.40 -9.21
CA GLY A 57 13.79 4.09 -9.35
C GLY A 57 15.31 4.12 -9.50
N PHE A 58 15.94 5.30 -9.53
CA PHE A 58 17.41 5.38 -9.52
C PHE A 58 17.98 4.71 -8.27
N ARG A 59 19.00 3.86 -8.49
CA ARG A 59 19.68 3.17 -7.41
C ARG A 59 21.19 3.42 -7.52
N PRO A 60 21.85 3.99 -6.51
CA PRO A 60 23.28 4.16 -6.49
C PRO A 60 24.00 2.81 -6.58
N GLU A 61 25.16 2.81 -7.24
CA GLU A 61 26.03 1.63 -7.23
C GLU A 61 26.44 1.28 -5.79
N GLY A 62 26.39 0.00 -5.44
CA GLY A 62 26.70 -0.47 -4.08
C GLY A 62 25.61 -0.22 -3.03
N ALA A 63 24.44 0.32 -3.41
CA ALA A 63 23.33 0.48 -2.49
C ALA A 63 22.87 -0.88 -1.94
N LYS A 64 22.72 -0.98 -0.61
CA LYS A 64 22.23 -2.19 0.03
C LYS A 64 20.78 -2.48 -0.39
N PRO A 65 20.41 -3.76 -0.58
CA PRO A 65 19.03 -4.12 -0.84
C PRO A 65 18.15 -3.79 0.37
N PHE A 66 16.89 -3.50 0.11
CA PHE A 66 15.85 -3.40 1.11
C PHE A 66 14.63 -4.23 0.66
N GLU A 67 13.78 -4.56 1.60
CA GLU A 67 12.49 -5.21 1.38
C GLU A 67 11.40 -4.41 2.09
N SER A 68 10.21 -4.35 1.49
CA SER A 68 9.04 -3.74 2.10
C SER A 68 8.18 -4.83 2.71
N LEU A 69 7.84 -4.66 3.97
CA LEU A 69 7.03 -5.59 4.76
C LEU A 69 5.83 -4.86 5.36
N ALA A 70 4.77 -5.60 5.63
CA ALA A 70 3.67 -5.15 6.46
C ALA A 70 3.66 -5.95 7.77
N PRO A 71 3.15 -5.40 8.88
CA PRO A 71 2.95 -6.13 10.13
C PRO A 71 2.12 -7.39 9.90
N LEU A 72 2.48 -8.51 10.53
CA LEU A 72 1.78 -9.78 10.35
C LEU A 72 0.27 -9.69 10.59
N PRO A 73 -0.26 -8.94 11.59
CA PRO A 73 -1.71 -8.76 11.73
C PRO A 73 -2.37 -8.10 10.51
N GLU A 74 -1.68 -7.19 9.82
CA GLU A 74 -2.18 -6.55 8.60
C GLU A 74 -2.13 -7.51 7.41
N VAL A 75 -1.08 -8.34 7.30
CA VAL A 75 -0.99 -9.41 6.31
C VAL A 75 -2.12 -10.42 6.49
N ILE A 76 -2.42 -10.84 7.73
CA ILE A 76 -3.56 -11.71 8.04
C ILE A 76 -4.87 -11.05 7.60
N ALA A 77 -5.06 -9.77 7.94
CA ALA A 77 -6.25 -9.02 7.57
C ALA A 77 -6.43 -8.88 6.06
N ALA A 78 -5.36 -8.50 5.34
CA ALA A 78 -5.35 -8.37 3.88
C ALA A 78 -5.58 -9.71 3.17
N SER A 79 -5.20 -10.82 3.81
CA SER A 79 -5.34 -12.18 3.26
C SER A 79 -6.69 -12.83 3.55
N THR A 80 -7.39 -12.38 4.61
CA THR A 80 -8.63 -13.04 5.07
C THR A 80 -9.87 -12.13 4.97
N GLY A 81 -9.68 -10.84 4.67
CA GLY A 81 -10.77 -9.86 4.58
C GLY A 81 -11.36 -9.44 5.93
N VAL A 82 -10.68 -9.74 7.05
CA VAL A 82 -11.10 -9.33 8.40
C VAL A 82 -10.32 -8.09 8.87
N SER A 83 -10.69 -7.54 10.03
CA SER A 83 -9.97 -6.39 10.61
C SER A 83 -8.66 -6.81 11.26
N ALA A 84 -7.57 -6.07 11.03
CA ALA A 84 -6.28 -6.30 11.68
C ALA A 84 -6.35 -6.20 13.22
N ALA A 85 -7.19 -5.30 13.75
CA ALA A 85 -7.42 -5.16 15.19
C ALA A 85 -8.49 -6.13 15.74
N GLY A 86 -8.96 -7.08 14.92
CA GLY A 86 -9.99 -8.04 15.31
C GLY A 86 -9.46 -9.13 16.25
N LYS A 87 -10.32 -9.63 17.15
CA LYS A 87 -9.95 -10.71 18.08
C LYS A 87 -9.48 -11.98 17.36
N ASN A 88 -10.10 -12.31 16.23
CA ASN A 88 -9.72 -13.49 15.45
C ASN A 88 -8.33 -13.30 14.82
N THR A 89 -8.02 -12.11 14.32
CA THR A 89 -6.70 -11.77 13.79
C THR A 89 -5.63 -11.87 14.89
N GLN A 90 -5.93 -11.34 16.06
CA GLN A 90 -5.01 -11.41 17.21
C GLN A 90 -4.78 -12.86 17.66
N ALA A 91 -5.82 -13.66 17.75
CA ALA A 91 -5.70 -15.07 18.12
C ALA A 91 -4.85 -15.87 17.11
N LEU A 92 -5.08 -15.63 15.82
CA LEU A 92 -4.30 -16.27 14.75
C LEU A 92 -2.84 -15.80 14.75
N TYR A 93 -2.61 -14.52 14.99
CA TYR A 93 -1.26 -13.94 15.14
C TYR A 93 -0.49 -14.63 16.27
N GLU A 94 -1.09 -14.75 17.46
CA GLU A 94 -0.48 -15.43 18.61
C GLU A 94 -0.22 -16.91 18.34
N GLN A 95 -1.17 -17.59 17.69
CA GLN A 95 -1.00 -18.97 17.25
C GLN A 95 0.21 -19.12 16.30
N MET A 96 0.36 -18.24 15.33
CA MET A 96 1.48 -18.27 14.39
C MET A 96 2.80 -18.01 15.09
N LEU A 97 2.88 -17.03 16.00
CA LEU A 97 4.09 -16.76 16.77
C LEU A 97 4.52 -17.95 17.63
N HIS A 98 3.55 -18.62 18.23
CA HIS A 98 3.81 -19.79 19.07
C HIS A 98 4.29 -21.00 18.25
N ALA A 99 3.68 -21.24 17.10
CA ALA A 99 3.95 -22.43 16.28
C ALA A 99 5.15 -22.27 15.34
N LEU A 100 5.36 -21.06 14.79
CA LEU A 100 6.29 -20.80 13.68
C LEU A 100 7.46 -19.89 14.06
N GLY A 101 7.42 -19.26 15.25
CA GLY A 101 8.50 -18.40 15.74
C GLY A 101 8.25 -16.91 15.52
N PRO A 102 9.32 -16.09 15.53
CA PRO A 102 9.19 -14.64 15.51
C PRO A 102 8.58 -14.11 14.19
N GLU A 103 7.88 -12.98 14.28
CA GLU A 103 7.16 -12.34 13.18
C GLU A 103 8.01 -12.17 11.93
N PHE A 104 9.22 -11.65 12.04
CA PHE A 104 10.09 -11.47 10.88
C PHE A 104 10.48 -12.78 10.20
N SER A 105 10.71 -13.86 10.95
CA SER A 105 10.96 -15.18 10.38
C SER A 105 9.72 -15.69 9.64
N ILE A 106 8.52 -15.50 10.20
CA ILE A 106 7.26 -15.86 9.54
C ILE A 106 7.08 -15.08 8.24
N LEU A 107 7.34 -13.78 8.24
CA LEU A 107 7.16 -12.94 7.05
C LEU A 107 8.19 -13.21 5.96
N ARG A 108 9.40 -13.71 6.30
CA ARG A 108 10.54 -13.77 5.39
C ARG A 108 11.01 -15.18 5.05
N GLU A 109 11.02 -16.10 6.01
CA GLU A 109 11.81 -17.33 5.94
C GLU A 109 11.00 -18.62 6.06
N VAL A 110 10.01 -18.66 6.95
CA VAL A 110 9.21 -19.87 7.22
C VAL A 110 8.61 -20.41 5.93
N PRO A 111 8.69 -21.72 5.64
CA PRO A 111 8.09 -22.33 4.47
C PRO A 111 6.60 -22.04 4.34
N VAL A 112 6.13 -21.74 3.13
CA VAL A 112 4.73 -21.37 2.87
C VAL A 112 3.78 -22.52 3.26
N GLU A 113 4.23 -23.75 3.12
CA GLU A 113 3.52 -24.97 3.50
C GLU A 113 3.25 -25.04 5.00
N ASP A 114 4.23 -24.65 5.84
CA ASP A 114 4.09 -24.63 7.31
C ASP A 114 3.12 -23.53 7.73
N ILE A 115 3.17 -22.40 7.03
CA ILE A 115 2.20 -21.32 7.22
C ILE A 115 0.79 -21.78 6.83
N ALA A 116 0.64 -22.51 5.73
CA ALA A 116 -0.65 -23.05 5.28
C ALA A 116 -1.25 -24.03 6.30
N HIS A 117 -0.42 -24.89 6.89
CA HIS A 117 -0.85 -25.81 7.93
C HIS A 117 -1.30 -25.09 9.21
N THR A 118 -0.64 -23.98 9.57
CA THR A 118 -0.89 -23.26 10.83
C THR A 118 -2.01 -22.23 10.70
N ALA A 119 -2.02 -21.46 9.61
CA ALA A 119 -2.87 -20.27 9.44
C ALA A 119 -3.83 -20.37 8.24
N GLY A 120 -3.77 -21.46 7.50
CA GLY A 120 -4.59 -21.70 6.32
C GLY A 120 -4.06 -21.12 5.02
N PRO A 121 -4.66 -21.54 3.88
CA PRO A 121 -4.14 -21.23 2.54
C PRO A 121 -4.23 -19.74 2.17
N CYS A 122 -5.22 -19.00 2.69
CA CYS A 122 -5.33 -17.55 2.44
C CYS A 122 -4.11 -16.79 2.98
N VAL A 123 -3.72 -17.05 4.23
CA VAL A 123 -2.58 -16.37 4.88
C VAL A 123 -1.27 -16.80 4.24
N ALA A 124 -1.13 -18.07 3.92
CA ALA A 124 0.05 -18.61 3.22
C ALA A 124 0.25 -17.94 1.85
N GLU A 125 -0.82 -17.82 1.06
CA GLU A 125 -0.77 -17.13 -0.23
C GLU A 125 -0.49 -15.64 -0.06
N GLY A 126 -1.07 -14.98 0.95
CA GLY A 126 -0.79 -13.58 1.26
C GLY A 126 0.70 -13.34 1.56
N ILE A 127 1.31 -14.18 2.41
CA ILE A 127 2.74 -14.09 2.73
C ILE A 127 3.60 -14.40 1.51
N ARG A 128 3.22 -15.39 0.69
CA ARG A 128 3.91 -15.69 -0.57
C ARG A 128 3.94 -14.47 -1.50
N ARG A 129 2.79 -13.78 -1.66
CA ARG A 129 2.69 -12.57 -2.49
C ARG A 129 3.50 -11.42 -1.92
N LEU A 130 3.45 -11.22 -0.60
CA LEU A 130 4.26 -10.19 0.08
C LEU A 130 5.74 -10.37 -0.22
N ARG A 131 6.26 -11.61 -0.05
CA ARG A 131 7.66 -11.97 -0.35
C ARG A 131 8.03 -11.78 -1.83
N ALA A 132 7.07 -12.00 -2.73
CA ALA A 132 7.23 -11.79 -4.16
C ALA A 132 7.05 -10.33 -4.61
N GLY A 133 6.76 -9.39 -3.68
CA GLY A 133 6.44 -7.99 -4.01
C GLY A 133 5.12 -7.81 -4.76
N GLN A 134 4.26 -8.83 -4.80
CA GLN A 134 2.94 -8.81 -5.45
C GLN A 134 1.91 -8.18 -4.51
N VAL A 135 2.05 -6.90 -4.26
CA VAL A 135 1.24 -6.12 -3.32
C VAL A 135 0.56 -5.00 -4.07
N GLU A 136 -0.77 -4.97 -4.04
CA GLU A 136 -1.54 -3.82 -4.50
C GLU A 136 -1.57 -2.78 -3.39
N ARG A 137 -1.25 -1.53 -3.73
CA ARG A 137 -1.10 -0.42 -2.79
C ARG A 137 -2.04 0.72 -3.16
N ARG A 138 -2.87 1.14 -2.24
CA ARG A 138 -3.66 2.36 -2.33
C ARG A 138 -3.13 3.35 -1.33
N ALA A 139 -2.52 4.41 -1.81
CA ALA A 139 -1.89 5.41 -0.98
C ALA A 139 -2.88 6.18 -0.09
N GLY A 140 -2.43 6.54 1.11
CA GLY A 140 -3.16 7.43 1.99
C GLY A 140 -2.99 8.90 1.61
N PHE A 141 -3.96 9.72 1.96
CA PHE A 141 -3.99 11.14 1.67
C PHE A 141 -4.93 11.88 2.61
N ASP A 142 -4.65 13.14 2.91
CA ASP A 142 -5.50 14.07 3.67
C ASP A 142 -6.13 13.44 4.95
N GLY A 143 -5.32 12.71 5.72
CA GLY A 143 -5.72 12.07 6.96
C GLY A 143 -6.40 10.71 6.79
N GLU A 144 -6.56 10.18 5.58
CA GLU A 144 -7.01 8.83 5.30
C GLU A 144 -5.79 7.90 5.15
N TYR A 145 -5.75 6.82 5.92
CA TYR A 145 -4.69 5.83 5.79
C TYR A 145 -4.74 5.11 4.44
N GLY A 146 -3.57 4.82 3.90
CA GLY A 146 -3.44 3.90 2.78
C GLY A 146 -3.81 2.47 3.15
N VAL A 147 -3.90 1.64 2.16
CA VAL A 147 -4.27 0.23 2.32
C VAL A 147 -3.41 -0.61 1.39
N ILE A 148 -2.85 -1.68 1.92
CA ILE A 148 -2.27 -2.76 1.12
C ILE A 148 -3.30 -3.87 0.90
N SER A 149 -3.27 -4.49 -0.27
CA SER A 149 -4.11 -5.63 -0.61
C SER A 149 -3.25 -6.75 -1.18
N LEU A 150 -3.44 -7.95 -0.68
CA LEU A 150 -2.71 -9.15 -1.07
C LEU A 150 -3.57 -10.11 -1.88
N LEU A 151 -4.85 -10.22 -1.53
CA LEU A 151 -5.84 -11.06 -2.18
C LEU A 151 -7.09 -10.25 -2.50
N THR A 152 -7.68 -10.51 -3.65
CA THR A 152 -9.00 -9.99 -3.99
C THR A 152 -10.11 -10.71 -3.20
N PRO A 153 -11.28 -10.09 -3.00
CA PRO A 153 -12.41 -10.75 -2.31
C PRO A 153 -12.81 -12.08 -2.97
N GLY A 154 -12.71 -12.18 -4.29
CA GLY A 154 -12.99 -13.42 -5.02
C GLY A 154 -11.97 -14.53 -4.75
N GLU A 155 -10.70 -14.18 -4.62
CA GLU A 155 -9.64 -15.12 -4.25
C GLU A 155 -9.79 -15.58 -2.80
N ILE A 156 -10.09 -14.65 -1.88
CA ILE A 156 -10.37 -15.00 -0.47
C ILE A 156 -11.52 -16.00 -0.40
N ALA A 157 -12.62 -15.76 -1.09
CA ALA A 157 -13.77 -16.68 -1.12
C ALA A 157 -13.38 -18.06 -1.68
N ARG A 158 -12.55 -18.10 -2.74
CA ARG A 158 -12.10 -19.36 -3.35
C ARG A 158 -11.18 -20.15 -2.41
N PHE A 159 -10.22 -19.51 -1.77
CA PHE A 159 -9.32 -20.16 -0.81
C PHE A 159 -10.06 -20.57 0.47
N SER A 160 -11.01 -19.76 0.95
CA SER A 160 -11.87 -20.10 2.10
C SER A 160 -12.80 -21.28 1.80
N GLY A 161 -13.32 -21.39 0.57
CA GLY A 161 -14.14 -22.53 0.14
C GLY A 161 -13.36 -23.86 0.13
N GLN A 162 -12.07 -23.84 -0.09
CA GLN A 162 -11.22 -25.03 0.04
C GLN A 162 -11.07 -25.48 1.51
N ILE A 163 -11.15 -24.56 2.46
CA ILE A 163 -11.12 -24.88 3.90
C ILE A 163 -12.45 -25.48 4.37
N SER A 164 -13.57 -25.01 3.81
CA SER A 164 -14.91 -25.53 4.16
C SER A 164 -15.04 -27.05 3.87
N LEU A 165 -14.30 -27.58 2.86
CA LEU A 165 -14.22 -29.02 2.61
C LEU A 165 -13.50 -29.81 3.73
N PHE A 166 -12.71 -29.11 4.57
CA PHE A 166 -11.96 -29.70 5.70
C PHE A 166 -12.47 -29.30 7.10
N GLY A 167 -13.64 -28.67 7.21
CA GLY A 167 -14.39 -28.56 8.46
C GLY A 167 -14.04 -27.39 9.39
N LEU A 168 -13.49 -26.30 8.88
CA LEU A 168 -13.29 -25.05 9.64
C LEU A 168 -14.14 -23.91 9.06
N ASP A 169 -15.42 -23.87 9.43
CA ASP A 169 -16.31 -22.75 9.12
C ASP A 169 -16.00 -21.53 10.00
N LEU A 170 -15.20 -20.60 9.45
CA LEU A 170 -15.15 -19.24 10.01
C LEU A 170 -16.23 -18.38 9.34
N PRO A 171 -17.16 -17.76 10.09
CA PRO A 171 -18.23 -16.97 9.50
C PRO A 171 -17.68 -15.72 8.83
N VAL A 172 -17.75 -15.66 7.52
CA VAL A 172 -17.45 -14.46 6.72
C VAL A 172 -18.48 -13.37 7.05
N ARG A 173 -18.10 -12.40 7.85
CA ARG A 173 -18.88 -11.19 8.08
C ARG A 173 -18.88 -10.35 6.80
N LYS A 174 -20.03 -10.23 6.13
CA LYS A 174 -20.22 -9.32 5.00
C LYS A 174 -19.88 -7.90 5.45
N SER A 175 -18.74 -7.35 5.01
CA SER A 175 -18.44 -5.94 5.12
C SER A 175 -19.44 -5.16 4.26
N LYS A 176 -19.99 -4.06 4.81
CA LYS A 176 -20.81 -3.14 4.01
C LYS A 176 -19.97 -2.62 2.85
N PRO A 177 -20.50 -2.57 1.61
CA PRO A 177 -19.76 -2.02 0.49
C PRO A 177 -19.41 -0.56 0.78
N ARG A 178 -18.12 -0.30 0.88
CA ARG A 178 -17.57 1.07 0.96
C ARG A 178 -17.78 1.70 -0.43
N ARG A 179 -18.33 2.90 -0.45
CA ARG A 179 -18.60 3.66 -1.68
C ARG A 179 -17.34 3.73 -2.52
N GLU A 180 -17.39 3.17 -3.70
CA GLU A 180 -16.31 3.22 -4.68
C GLU A 180 -16.13 4.68 -5.11
N LEU A 181 -15.01 5.27 -4.73
CA LEU A 181 -14.65 6.62 -5.14
C LEU A 181 -14.19 6.57 -6.59
N GLN A 182 -14.98 7.11 -7.49
CA GLN A 182 -14.60 7.28 -8.88
C GLN A 182 -13.33 8.15 -8.94
N ARG A 183 -12.28 7.56 -9.50
CA ARG A 183 -11.06 8.28 -9.85
C ARG A 183 -11.42 9.35 -10.89
N VAL A 184 -11.40 10.62 -10.49
CA VAL A 184 -11.52 11.73 -11.44
C VAL A 184 -10.22 11.73 -12.25
N LEU A 185 -10.29 11.22 -13.49
CA LEU A 185 -9.18 11.28 -14.43
C LEU A 185 -8.89 12.75 -14.70
N ALA A 186 -7.65 13.18 -14.42
CA ALA A 186 -7.16 14.46 -14.88
C ALA A 186 -7.19 14.48 -16.43
N PRO A 187 -7.49 15.63 -17.06
CA PRO A 187 -7.38 15.75 -18.50
C PRO A 187 -5.95 15.48 -18.94
N GLU A 188 -5.82 14.78 -20.07
CA GLU A 188 -4.56 14.38 -20.69
C GLU A 188 -3.56 15.54 -20.71
N ALA A 189 -2.36 15.32 -20.19
CA ALA A 189 -1.35 16.34 -19.97
C ALA A 189 -0.99 17.05 -21.28
N ALA A 190 -1.08 18.36 -21.27
CA ALA A 190 -0.53 19.21 -22.33
C ALA A 190 1.00 19.01 -22.43
N PRO A 191 1.61 19.15 -23.63
CA PRO A 191 3.03 18.88 -23.82
C PRO A 191 3.91 19.78 -22.94
N ALA A 192 4.96 19.17 -22.38
CA ALA A 192 5.90 19.79 -21.46
C ALA A 192 6.44 21.14 -21.98
N ALA A 193 6.38 22.15 -21.12
CA ALA A 193 7.02 23.44 -21.34
C ALA A 193 8.55 23.28 -21.46
N PRO A 194 9.25 24.12 -22.27
CA PRO A 194 10.69 24.01 -22.44
C PRO A 194 11.42 24.28 -21.13
N GLN A 195 12.43 23.45 -20.87
CA GLN A 195 13.31 23.55 -19.71
C GLN A 195 14.05 24.89 -19.71
N PRO A 196 14.23 25.57 -18.57
CA PRO A 196 15.06 26.76 -18.48
C PRO A 196 16.52 26.39 -18.73
N GLU A 197 17.17 27.18 -19.60
CA GLU A 197 18.60 27.06 -19.91
C GLU A 197 19.46 27.10 -18.63
N ALA A 198 20.44 26.21 -18.58
CA ALA A 198 21.41 26.15 -17.50
C ALA A 198 22.21 27.46 -17.41
N LEU A 199 22.09 28.16 -16.30
CA LEU A 199 22.94 29.28 -15.95
C LEU A 199 24.38 28.79 -15.74
N HIS A 200 25.31 29.18 -16.61
CA HIS A 200 26.73 28.99 -16.41
C HIS A 200 27.20 29.77 -15.16
N PRO A 201 28.04 29.18 -14.32
CA PRO A 201 28.68 29.91 -13.21
C PRO A 201 29.62 30.99 -13.75
N PRO A 202 29.71 32.17 -13.07
CA PRO A 202 30.62 33.22 -13.46
C PRO A 202 32.08 32.74 -13.30
N GLN A 203 32.88 32.97 -14.34
CA GLN A 203 34.33 32.81 -14.28
C GLN A 203 34.88 33.92 -13.39
N LEU A 204 35.59 33.53 -12.33
CA LEU A 204 36.41 34.45 -11.51
C LEU A 204 37.72 34.69 -12.25
N GLU A 205 38.01 35.92 -12.62
CA GLU A 205 39.36 36.43 -12.91
C GLU A 205 40.07 36.80 -11.61
#